data_64f95acab3c3ce45cf0469ea97117b64
#
_entry.id   64f95acab3c3ce45cf0469ea97117b64
#
_cell.length_a   1.000
_cell.length_b   1.000
_cell.length_c   1.000
_cell.angle_alpha   90.00
_cell.angle_beta   90.00
_cell.angle_gamma   90.00
#
_symmetry.space_group_name_H-M   'P 1'
#
loop_
_entity.id
_entity.type
_entity.pdbx_description
1 polymer ?
#
loop_
_entity_poly.entity_id
_entity_poly.type
_entity_poly.pdbx_seq_one_letter_code
_entity_poly.pdbx_strand_id
1 'polypeptide(L)'
;RSIESAFFSYHINDAFELNIGRMPNGVFMSSEYKNVGFANLWAHHPVEFYGQIASDKYDGVELKHHSRLADGMLTTSIWGGRSHFPYASSDGSEEVIFEPNYGVSLRWENQTWQFRVLYSQAKINDKADPVAALDEALIQASEFGWPEAASLAGFSINDTWLKYLAAGVSYDKDNWLIQSELSLVKAETSVQDKYASGYLSVGHRF
;
A
#
# COMPACT_ATOMS: atom_id res chain seq x y z
N ARG A 1 -16.05 7.53 13.60
CA ARG A 1 -14.83 6.83 14.07
C ARG A 1 -14.82 5.45 13.43
N SER A 2 -13.78 5.11 12.70
CA SER A 2 -13.59 3.77 12.12
C SER A 2 -12.66 2.95 13.01
N ILE A 3 -12.86 1.63 13.03
CA ILE A 3 -11.92 0.70 13.68
C ILE A 3 -10.69 0.59 12.78
N GLU A 4 -9.52 0.92 13.32
CA GLU A 4 -8.26 0.87 12.58
C GLU A 4 -7.74 -0.56 12.42
N SER A 5 -7.81 -1.36 13.50
CA SER A 5 -7.44 -2.78 13.45
C SER A 5 -8.29 -3.57 14.44
N ALA A 6 -8.71 -4.76 14.02
CA ALA A 6 -9.41 -5.76 14.84
C ALA A 6 -9.24 -7.13 14.18
N PHE A 7 -8.35 -7.95 14.68
CA PHE A 7 -8.07 -9.25 14.11
C PHE A 7 -7.84 -10.30 15.20
N PHE A 8 -8.06 -11.54 14.82
CA PHE A 8 -7.73 -12.71 15.62
C PHE A 8 -6.38 -13.26 15.16
N SER A 9 -5.48 -13.51 16.11
CA SER A 9 -4.16 -14.10 15.86
C SER A 9 -4.10 -15.50 16.45
N TYR A 10 -3.65 -16.46 15.65
CA TYR A 10 -3.48 -17.85 16.05
C TYR A 10 -2.07 -18.33 15.75
N HIS A 11 -1.32 -18.68 16.79
CA HIS A 11 -0.02 -19.31 16.66
C HIS A 11 -0.18 -20.81 16.38
N ILE A 12 0.05 -21.21 15.12
CA ILE A 12 0.00 -22.62 14.72
C ILE A 12 1.14 -23.39 15.40
N ASN A 13 2.32 -22.78 15.46
CA ASN A 13 3.50 -23.22 16.17
C ASN A 13 4.46 -22.03 16.35
N ASP A 14 5.67 -22.27 16.87
CA ASP A 14 6.68 -21.22 17.11
C ASP A 14 7.15 -20.49 15.82
N ALA A 15 6.93 -21.08 14.66
CA ALA A 15 7.35 -20.53 13.37
C ALA A 15 6.19 -19.93 12.56
N PHE A 16 4.95 -20.33 12.80
CA PHE A 16 3.80 -19.92 11.99
C PHE A 16 2.71 -19.25 12.80
N GLU A 17 2.29 -18.08 12.34
CA GLU A 17 1.20 -17.27 12.87
C GLU A 17 0.16 -16.99 11.78
N LEU A 18 -1.11 -17.19 12.08
CA LEU A 18 -2.25 -16.91 11.23
C LEU A 18 -3.06 -15.76 11.82
N ASN A 19 -3.27 -14.70 11.04
CA ASN A 19 -4.08 -13.55 11.40
C ASN A 19 -5.31 -13.46 10.51
N ILE A 20 -6.48 -13.20 11.10
CA ILE A 20 -7.77 -13.09 10.39
C ILE A 20 -8.54 -11.90 10.93
N GLY A 21 -8.94 -10.98 10.05
CA GLY A 21 -9.73 -9.80 10.41
C GLY A 21 -9.28 -8.53 9.70
N ARG A 22 -9.46 -7.39 10.38
CA ARG A 22 -9.01 -6.07 9.90
C ARG A 22 -7.60 -5.81 10.38
N MET A 23 -6.67 -5.70 9.45
CA MET A 23 -5.24 -5.52 9.70
C MET A 23 -4.71 -4.26 9.03
N PRO A 24 -3.65 -3.64 9.58
CA PRO A 24 -2.92 -2.57 8.89
C PRO A 24 -2.37 -3.08 7.56
N ASN A 25 -2.47 -2.26 6.53
CA ASN A 25 -1.83 -2.56 5.25
C ASN A 25 -0.33 -2.30 5.37
N GLY A 26 0.43 -3.39 5.56
CA GLY A 26 1.86 -3.33 5.82
C GLY A 26 2.71 -2.94 4.61
N VAL A 27 2.28 -2.03 3.74
CA VAL A 27 3.01 -1.64 2.51
C VAL A 27 4.23 -0.77 2.76
N PHE A 28 4.29 -0.02 3.86
CA PHE A 28 5.43 0.82 4.23
C PHE A 28 6.16 0.25 5.46
N MET A 29 7.43 0.59 5.64
CA MET A 29 8.18 0.14 6.82
C MET A 29 7.56 0.60 8.14
N SER A 30 7.01 1.80 8.19
CA SER A 30 6.36 2.37 9.38
C SER A 30 4.84 2.18 9.42
N SER A 31 4.24 1.32 8.57
CA SER A 31 2.79 1.13 8.51
C SER A 31 2.17 0.79 9.87
N GLU A 32 2.84 -0.05 10.68
CA GLU A 32 2.34 -0.50 11.99
C GLU A 32 2.33 0.61 13.05
N TYR A 33 3.24 1.59 12.96
CA TYR A 33 3.38 2.72 13.91
C TYR A 33 3.24 4.09 13.25
N LYS A 34 2.70 4.15 12.04
CA LYS A 34 2.47 5.39 11.28
C LYS A 34 1.77 6.48 12.12
N ASN A 35 0.81 6.07 12.95
CA ASN A 35 0.02 6.97 13.78
C ASN A 35 0.60 7.19 15.19
N VAL A 36 1.77 6.64 15.49
CA VAL A 36 2.45 6.77 16.80
C VAL A 36 3.53 7.83 16.67
N GLY A 37 3.16 9.10 16.90
CA GLY A 37 4.01 10.27 16.60
C GLY A 37 5.41 10.23 17.21
N PHE A 38 5.56 9.71 18.45
CA PHE A 38 6.87 9.61 19.11
C PHE A 38 7.77 8.49 18.55
N ALA A 39 7.21 7.55 17.75
CA ALA A 39 7.97 6.49 17.11
C ALA A 39 8.54 6.90 15.75
N ASN A 40 8.17 8.08 15.26
CA ASN A 40 8.57 8.59 13.96
C ASN A 40 9.65 9.65 14.09
N LEU A 41 10.61 9.67 13.16
CA LEU A 41 11.62 10.73 13.04
C LEU A 41 11.05 12.07 12.61
N TRP A 42 9.87 12.05 11.97
CA TRP A 42 9.25 13.21 11.35
C TRP A 42 8.00 13.63 12.08
N ALA A 43 7.72 14.92 12.08
CA ALA A 43 6.41 15.42 12.48
C ALA A 43 5.29 14.93 11.54
N HIS A 44 5.61 14.77 10.24
CA HIS A 44 4.75 14.20 9.22
C HIS A 44 5.58 13.30 8.30
N HIS A 45 5.03 12.14 7.95
CA HIS A 45 5.67 11.26 6.97
C HIS A 45 5.79 11.96 5.60
N PRO A 46 6.83 11.64 4.79
CA PRO A 46 6.93 12.13 3.41
C PRO A 46 5.68 11.74 2.61
N VAL A 47 4.87 12.74 2.25
CA VAL A 47 3.56 12.51 1.58
C VAL A 47 3.76 11.89 0.21
N GLU A 48 4.82 12.27 -0.49
CA GLU A 48 5.19 11.75 -1.81
C GLU A 48 5.45 10.24 -1.80
N PHE A 49 5.83 9.71 -0.65
CA PHE A 49 6.06 8.26 -0.47
C PHE A 49 4.86 7.58 0.19
N TYR A 50 4.43 8.06 1.34
CA TYR A 50 3.36 7.43 2.14
C TYR A 50 1.95 7.70 1.61
N GLY A 51 1.78 8.68 0.71
CA GLY A 51 0.53 8.97 0.02
C GLY A 51 0.26 8.13 -1.24
N GLN A 52 1.20 7.27 -1.67
CA GLN A 52 1.07 6.49 -2.90
C GLN A 52 -0.02 5.42 -2.83
N ILE A 53 -0.22 4.83 -1.66
CA ILE A 53 -1.22 3.81 -1.41
C ILE A 53 -2.28 4.40 -0.49
N ALA A 54 -3.47 4.56 -1.04
CA ALA A 54 -4.57 5.23 -0.37
C ALA A 54 -5.11 4.44 0.84
N SER A 55 -5.08 3.10 0.77
CA SER A 55 -5.61 2.25 1.83
C SER A 55 -4.54 1.89 2.86
N ASP A 56 -4.80 2.21 4.12
CA ASP A 56 -3.94 1.91 5.27
C ASP A 56 -4.30 0.61 5.99
N LYS A 57 -5.41 -0.03 5.60
CA LYS A 57 -5.92 -1.27 6.20
C LYS A 57 -6.59 -2.18 5.18
N TYR A 58 -6.66 -3.46 5.52
CA TYR A 58 -7.40 -4.45 4.74
C TYR A 58 -8.15 -5.42 5.66
N ASP A 59 -9.25 -5.95 5.16
CA ASP A 59 -10.02 -7.04 5.77
C ASP A 59 -9.64 -8.34 5.06
N GLY A 60 -9.04 -9.29 5.78
CA GLY A 60 -8.53 -10.49 5.14
C GLY A 60 -7.83 -11.48 6.06
N VAL A 61 -6.90 -12.21 5.46
CA VAL A 61 -6.09 -13.25 6.11
C VAL A 61 -4.62 -12.99 5.85
N GLU A 62 -3.78 -13.20 6.84
CA GLU A 62 -2.32 -13.12 6.74
C GLU A 62 -1.70 -14.34 7.40
N LEU A 63 -0.77 -14.98 6.70
CA LEU A 63 0.10 -16.02 7.22
C LEU A 63 1.52 -15.48 7.36
N LYS A 64 2.07 -15.52 8.57
CA LYS A 64 3.47 -15.19 8.86
C LYS A 64 4.27 -16.44 9.15
N HIS A 65 5.49 -16.47 8.63
CA HIS A 65 6.49 -17.47 8.95
C HIS A 65 7.76 -16.79 9.48
N HIS A 66 8.18 -17.20 10.67
CA HIS A 66 9.37 -16.70 11.34
C HIS A 66 10.48 -17.74 11.28
N SER A 67 11.67 -17.35 10.85
CA SER A 67 12.83 -18.21 10.83
C SER A 67 14.08 -17.43 11.23
N ARG A 68 15.00 -18.09 11.93
CA ARG A 68 16.30 -17.50 12.23
C ARG A 68 17.19 -17.52 11.00
N LEU A 69 17.78 -16.39 10.66
CA LEU A 69 18.73 -16.24 9.57
C LEU A 69 19.92 -15.40 10.04
N ALA A 70 21.09 -16.02 10.10
CA ALA A 70 22.31 -15.40 10.68
C ALA A 70 22.06 -14.92 12.13
N ASP A 71 22.37 -13.65 12.41
CA ASP A 71 22.18 -13.00 13.70
C ASP A 71 20.82 -12.31 13.86
N GLY A 72 19.88 -12.56 12.95
CA GLY A 72 18.58 -11.93 12.92
C GLY A 72 17.40 -12.89 12.73
N MET A 73 16.23 -12.30 12.64
CA MET A 73 14.97 -12.97 12.35
C MET A 73 14.47 -12.59 10.96
N LEU A 74 14.18 -13.59 10.14
CA LEU A 74 13.49 -13.43 8.87
C LEU A 74 12.01 -13.72 9.08
N THR A 75 11.17 -12.73 8.81
CA THR A 75 9.71 -12.87 8.77
C THR A 75 9.24 -12.80 7.31
N THR A 76 8.58 -13.85 6.88
CA THR A 76 7.88 -13.91 5.58
C THR A 76 6.40 -13.79 5.84
N SER A 77 5.72 -12.81 5.22
CA SER A 77 4.27 -12.65 5.32
C SER A 77 3.64 -12.79 3.94
N ILE A 78 2.53 -13.52 3.88
CA ILE A 78 1.67 -13.63 2.69
C ILE A 78 0.27 -13.26 3.15
N TRP A 79 -0.38 -12.35 2.44
CA TRP A 79 -1.72 -11.90 2.80
C TRP A 79 -2.64 -11.80 1.59
N GLY A 80 -3.94 -11.84 1.88
CA GLY A 80 -4.98 -11.61 0.90
C GLY A 80 -6.29 -11.16 1.54
N GLY A 81 -7.03 -10.33 0.82
CA GLY A 81 -8.29 -9.79 1.30
C GLY A 81 -8.80 -8.66 0.43
N ARG A 82 -9.45 -7.69 1.07
CA ARG A 82 -9.95 -6.47 0.42
C ARG A 82 -9.64 -5.24 1.25
N SER A 83 -9.46 -4.12 0.58
CA SER A 83 -9.25 -2.81 1.21
C SER A 83 -10.32 -1.84 0.74
N HIS A 84 -10.66 -0.87 1.59
CA HIS A 84 -11.61 0.19 1.32
C HIS A 84 -10.94 1.53 1.52
N PHE A 85 -11.17 2.45 0.60
CA PHE A 85 -10.71 3.82 0.70
C PHE A 85 -11.88 4.78 0.49
N PRO A 86 -12.37 5.44 1.57
CA PRO A 86 -13.42 6.44 1.45
C PRO A 86 -12.86 7.73 0.83
N TYR A 87 -13.58 8.29 -0.12
CA TYR A 87 -13.28 9.60 -0.70
C TYR A 87 -14.54 10.49 -0.74
N ALA A 88 -14.31 11.80 -0.74
CA ALA A 88 -15.40 12.75 -0.83
C ALA A 88 -15.83 12.91 -2.28
N SER A 89 -17.10 12.66 -2.56
CA SER A 89 -17.76 12.90 -3.84
C SER A 89 -18.72 14.07 -3.74
N SER A 90 -19.15 14.63 -4.85
CA SER A 90 -20.19 15.68 -4.89
C SER A 90 -21.53 15.23 -4.27
N ASP A 91 -21.80 13.94 -4.32
CA ASP A 91 -23.04 13.32 -3.86
C ASP A 91 -22.95 12.70 -2.46
N GLY A 92 -21.80 12.87 -1.78
CA GLY A 92 -21.53 12.33 -0.44
C GLY A 92 -20.17 11.68 -0.31
N SER A 93 -20.05 10.69 0.58
CA SER A 93 -18.82 9.87 0.65
C SER A 93 -19.03 8.58 -0.12
N GLU A 94 -18.14 8.31 -1.04
CA GLU A 94 -18.05 7.07 -1.81
C GLU A 94 -16.82 6.29 -1.38
N GLU A 95 -16.73 5.02 -1.78
CA GLU A 95 -15.61 4.15 -1.43
C GLU A 95 -15.04 3.48 -2.67
N VAL A 96 -13.72 3.61 -2.86
CA VAL A 96 -12.96 2.75 -3.76
C VAL A 96 -12.67 1.44 -3.05
N ILE A 97 -13.01 0.34 -3.69
CA ILE A 97 -12.75 -1.01 -3.20
C ILE A 97 -11.58 -1.60 -3.98
N PHE A 98 -10.62 -2.14 -3.25
CA PHE A 98 -9.50 -2.90 -3.81
C PHE A 98 -9.75 -4.39 -3.53
N GLU A 99 -10.22 -5.14 -4.52
CA GLU A 99 -10.57 -6.55 -4.40
C GLU A 99 -10.35 -7.31 -5.72
N PRO A 100 -9.49 -8.35 -5.75
CA PRO A 100 -8.64 -8.81 -4.64
C PRO A 100 -7.50 -7.85 -4.33
N ASN A 101 -7.06 -7.85 -3.07
CA ASN A 101 -5.83 -7.22 -2.61
C ASN A 101 -4.97 -8.29 -1.94
N TYR A 102 -3.76 -8.53 -2.44
CA TYR A 102 -2.87 -9.56 -1.90
C TYR A 102 -1.40 -9.18 -2.10
N GLY A 103 -0.54 -9.82 -1.32
CA GLY A 103 0.88 -9.55 -1.43
C GLY A 103 1.74 -10.51 -0.61
N VAL A 104 3.03 -10.28 -0.74
CA VAL A 104 4.09 -10.98 -0.01
C VAL A 104 5.13 -9.98 0.47
N SER A 105 5.63 -10.16 1.68
CA SER A 105 6.78 -9.40 2.18
C SER A 105 7.81 -10.30 2.83
N LEU A 106 9.06 -9.88 2.72
CA LEU A 106 10.20 -10.42 3.42
C LEU A 106 10.78 -9.31 4.29
N ARG A 107 10.86 -9.54 5.59
CA ARG A 107 11.51 -8.65 6.56
C ARG A 107 12.59 -9.42 7.29
N TRP A 108 13.81 -8.97 7.19
CA TRP A 108 14.89 -9.45 8.03
C TRP A 108 15.30 -8.35 9.00
N GLU A 109 15.46 -8.69 10.27
CA GLU A 109 15.84 -7.72 11.30
C GLU A 109 16.72 -8.32 12.37
N ASN A 110 17.64 -7.51 12.89
CA ASN A 110 18.43 -7.76 14.09
C ASN A 110 18.42 -6.51 15.00
N GLN A 111 19.29 -6.45 15.99
CA GLN A 111 19.36 -5.32 16.93
C GLN A 111 19.75 -3.98 16.28
N THR A 112 20.31 -3.98 15.07
CA THR A 112 20.87 -2.79 14.42
C THR A 112 20.24 -2.50 13.07
N TRP A 113 19.89 -3.53 12.32
CA TRP A 113 19.44 -3.43 10.94
C TRP A 113 18.06 -4.03 10.75
N GLN A 114 17.29 -3.40 9.89
CA GLN A 114 16.09 -3.97 9.32
C GLN A 114 16.11 -3.80 7.80
N PHE A 115 15.87 -4.88 7.08
CA PHE A 115 15.69 -4.90 5.63
C PHE A 115 14.31 -5.40 5.30
N ARG A 116 13.69 -4.81 4.29
CA ARG A 116 12.38 -5.23 3.85
C ARG A 116 12.27 -5.19 2.34
N VAL A 117 11.60 -6.20 1.77
CA VAL A 117 11.14 -6.21 0.38
C VAL A 117 9.68 -6.63 0.39
N LEU A 118 8.87 -5.96 -0.42
CA LEU A 118 7.43 -6.21 -0.51
C LEU A 118 6.97 -6.14 -1.96
N TYR A 119 6.09 -7.05 -2.32
CA TYR A 119 5.33 -7.00 -3.54
C TYR A 119 3.85 -7.19 -3.25
N SER A 120 2.99 -6.33 -3.81
CA SER A 120 1.54 -6.48 -3.70
C SER A 120 0.83 -6.13 -5.00
N GLN A 121 -0.37 -6.67 -5.14
CA GLN A 121 -1.30 -6.36 -6.22
C GLN A 121 -2.69 -6.12 -5.64
N ALA A 122 -3.39 -5.18 -6.23
CA ALA A 122 -4.79 -4.93 -5.92
C ALA A 122 -5.55 -4.60 -7.19
N LYS A 123 -6.78 -5.08 -7.28
CA LYS A 123 -7.69 -4.72 -8.37
C LYS A 123 -8.64 -3.65 -7.86
N ILE A 124 -8.71 -2.53 -8.58
CA ILE A 124 -9.63 -1.46 -8.28
C ILE A 124 -11.02 -1.87 -8.76
N ASN A 125 -11.99 -1.84 -7.86
CA ASN A 125 -13.39 -2.05 -8.15
C ASN A 125 -14.16 -0.84 -7.63
N ASP A 126 -14.25 0.19 -8.45
CA ASP A 126 -14.97 1.42 -8.14
C ASP A 126 -16.27 1.46 -8.95
N LYS A 127 -17.39 1.24 -8.26
CA LYS A 127 -18.72 1.26 -8.91
C LYS A 127 -19.17 2.66 -9.31
N ALA A 128 -18.61 3.67 -8.67
CA ALA A 128 -18.98 5.06 -8.87
C ALA A 128 -18.02 5.80 -9.80
N ASP A 129 -17.03 5.11 -10.36
CA ASP A 129 -15.92 5.63 -11.20
C ASP A 129 -16.16 7.08 -11.67
N PRO A 130 -15.59 8.10 -10.99
CA PRO A 130 -15.90 9.51 -11.23
C PRO A 130 -15.48 9.99 -12.63
N VAL A 131 -14.66 9.19 -13.32
CA VAL A 131 -14.18 9.50 -14.68
C VAL A 131 -14.90 8.71 -15.76
N ALA A 132 -15.77 7.76 -15.41
CA ALA A 132 -16.58 7.00 -16.38
C ALA A 132 -17.48 7.91 -17.22
N ALA A 133 -18.08 8.92 -16.61
CA ALA A 133 -18.89 9.92 -17.32
C ALA A 133 -18.09 10.71 -18.36
N LEU A 134 -16.80 10.97 -18.11
CA LEU A 134 -15.92 11.61 -19.06
C LEU A 134 -15.63 10.68 -20.25
N ASP A 135 -15.36 9.41 -19.99
CA ASP A 135 -15.14 8.41 -21.04
C ASP A 135 -16.37 8.26 -21.93
N GLU A 136 -17.56 8.16 -21.35
CA GLU A 136 -18.82 8.12 -22.09
C GLU A 136 -19.03 9.36 -22.93
N ALA A 137 -18.76 10.56 -22.38
CA ALA A 137 -18.88 11.81 -23.13
C ALA A 137 -17.88 11.88 -24.31
N LEU A 138 -16.66 11.40 -24.15
CA LEU A 138 -15.67 11.35 -25.23
C LEU A 138 -16.06 10.35 -26.32
N ILE A 139 -16.59 9.19 -25.96
CA ILE A 139 -17.11 8.21 -26.92
C ILE A 139 -18.28 8.80 -27.71
N GLN A 140 -19.25 9.43 -27.03
CA GLN A 140 -20.38 10.11 -27.68
C GLN A 140 -19.90 11.23 -28.61
N ALA A 141 -18.94 12.07 -28.19
CA ALA A 141 -18.37 13.13 -29.03
C ALA A 141 -17.75 12.58 -30.32
N SER A 142 -17.16 11.39 -30.26
CA SER A 142 -16.59 10.72 -31.44
C SER A 142 -17.67 10.34 -32.47
N GLU A 143 -18.84 9.94 -32.00
CA GLU A 143 -19.99 9.61 -32.87
C GLU A 143 -20.64 10.86 -33.49
N PHE A 144 -20.56 12.02 -32.79
CA PHE A 144 -21.15 13.28 -33.23
C PHE A 144 -20.21 14.17 -34.06
N GLY A 145 -19.09 13.65 -34.57
CA GLY A 145 -18.25 14.33 -35.54
C GLY A 145 -16.86 14.72 -35.04
N TRP A 146 -16.42 14.21 -33.91
CA TRP A 146 -15.04 14.34 -33.43
C TRP A 146 -14.39 12.97 -33.24
N PRO A 147 -13.98 12.27 -34.34
CA PRO A 147 -13.47 10.90 -34.30
C PRO A 147 -12.27 10.70 -33.36
N GLU A 148 -11.43 11.73 -33.20
CA GLU A 148 -10.24 11.67 -32.33
C GLU A 148 -10.60 11.57 -30.84
N ALA A 149 -11.82 11.97 -30.44
CA ALA A 149 -12.25 11.92 -29.04
C ALA A 149 -12.25 10.48 -28.50
N ALA A 150 -12.55 9.48 -29.33
CA ALA A 150 -12.47 8.07 -28.91
C ALA A 150 -11.06 7.64 -28.51
N SER A 151 -10.02 8.23 -29.11
CA SER A 151 -8.64 7.92 -28.75
C SER A 151 -8.20 8.58 -27.43
N LEU A 152 -8.96 9.56 -26.94
CA LEU A 152 -8.75 10.22 -25.66
C LEU A 152 -9.53 9.54 -24.52
N ALA A 153 -10.47 8.65 -24.80
CA ALA A 153 -11.17 7.85 -23.80
C ALA A 153 -10.24 6.80 -23.18
N GLY A 154 -10.63 6.25 -22.03
CA GLY A 154 -9.86 5.22 -21.31
C GLY A 154 -9.28 5.75 -20.00
N PHE A 155 -9.94 6.72 -19.40
CA PHE A 155 -9.61 7.26 -18.07
C PHE A 155 -10.17 6.42 -16.93
N SER A 156 -11.14 5.54 -17.20
CA SER A 156 -11.72 4.67 -16.18
C SER A 156 -10.64 3.91 -15.41
N ILE A 157 -10.75 3.96 -14.10
CA ILE A 157 -9.87 3.23 -13.16
C ILE A 157 -10.49 1.91 -12.71
N ASN A 158 -11.77 1.69 -13.03
CA ASN A 158 -12.46 0.45 -12.67
C ASN A 158 -11.85 -0.76 -13.38
N ASP A 159 -11.84 -1.90 -12.70
CA ASP A 159 -11.23 -3.15 -13.16
C ASP A 159 -9.71 -3.08 -13.39
N THR A 160 -9.05 -2.03 -12.93
CA THR A 160 -7.62 -1.79 -13.12
C THR A 160 -6.78 -2.50 -12.07
N TRP A 161 -5.68 -3.12 -12.50
CA TRP A 161 -4.68 -3.67 -11.60
C TRP A 161 -3.66 -2.62 -11.19
N LEU A 162 -3.50 -2.48 -9.88
CA LEU A 162 -2.42 -1.72 -9.26
C LEU A 162 -1.37 -2.70 -8.74
N LYS A 163 -0.11 -2.53 -9.16
CA LYS A 163 1.03 -3.33 -8.72
C LYS A 163 1.99 -2.44 -7.95
N TYR A 164 2.45 -2.91 -6.81
CA TYR A 164 3.34 -2.18 -5.92
C TYR A 164 4.54 -3.04 -5.54
N LEU A 165 5.74 -2.53 -5.73
CA LEU A 165 7.00 -3.13 -5.30
C LEU A 165 7.72 -2.10 -4.42
N ALA A 166 8.20 -2.52 -3.26
CA ALA A 166 8.98 -1.66 -2.37
C ALA A 166 10.15 -2.41 -1.77
N ALA A 167 11.22 -1.66 -1.50
CA ALA A 167 12.37 -2.13 -0.72
C ALA A 167 12.76 -1.04 0.27
N GLY A 168 13.12 -1.44 1.48
CA GLY A 168 13.49 -0.52 2.54
C GLY A 168 14.60 -1.04 3.42
N VAL A 169 15.33 -0.12 4.01
CA VAL A 169 16.39 -0.37 4.98
C VAL A 169 16.27 0.60 6.14
N SER A 170 16.46 0.10 7.36
CA SER A 170 16.62 0.90 8.56
C SER A 170 17.85 0.47 9.32
N TYR A 171 18.58 1.45 9.84
CA TYR A 171 19.72 1.30 10.73
C TYR A 171 19.46 2.08 12.01
N ASP A 172 19.51 1.40 13.15
CA ASP A 172 19.36 2.02 14.47
C ASP A 172 20.46 1.49 15.38
N LYS A 173 21.48 2.28 15.59
CA LYS A 173 22.57 1.95 16.52
C LYS A 173 23.19 3.21 17.12
N ASP A 174 23.55 3.11 18.40
CA ASP A 174 24.08 4.19 19.20
C ASP A 174 23.10 5.40 19.17
N ASN A 175 23.56 6.53 18.65
CA ASN A 175 22.75 7.72 18.52
C ASN A 175 22.21 7.98 17.10
N TRP A 176 22.46 7.06 16.16
CA TRP A 176 22.08 7.25 14.78
C TRP A 176 20.88 6.39 14.39
N LEU A 177 19.92 7.02 13.71
CA LEU A 177 18.82 6.34 13.04
C LEU A 177 18.81 6.76 11.57
N ILE A 178 18.98 5.80 10.66
CA ILE A 178 18.95 6.03 9.22
C ILE A 178 17.86 5.15 8.64
N GLN A 179 16.98 5.72 7.82
CA GLN A 179 15.89 5.00 7.19
C GLN A 179 15.75 5.43 5.74
N SER A 180 15.58 4.47 4.84
CA SER A 180 15.35 4.72 3.42
C SER A 180 14.40 3.68 2.86
N GLU A 181 13.47 4.12 2.03
CA GLU A 181 12.61 3.25 1.24
C GLU A 181 12.57 3.72 -0.21
N LEU A 182 12.43 2.76 -1.13
CA LEU A 182 12.19 2.97 -2.54
C LEU A 182 10.95 2.18 -2.95
N SER A 183 10.14 2.73 -3.82
CA SER A 183 8.95 2.06 -4.35
C SER A 183 8.78 2.25 -5.84
N LEU A 184 8.11 1.29 -6.45
CA LEU A 184 7.63 1.31 -7.83
C LEU A 184 6.14 1.00 -7.80
N VAL A 185 5.34 1.90 -8.35
CA VAL A 185 3.91 1.70 -8.57
C VAL A 185 3.68 1.57 -10.06
N LYS A 186 2.89 0.59 -10.45
CA LYS A 186 2.39 0.43 -11.81
C LYS A 186 0.88 0.25 -11.76
N ALA A 187 0.14 1.15 -12.40
CA ALA A 187 -1.28 0.99 -12.69
C ALA A 187 -1.45 0.61 -14.16
N GLU A 188 -2.41 -0.25 -14.44
CA GLU A 188 -2.76 -0.63 -15.82
C GLU A 188 -3.84 0.30 -16.39
N THR A 189 -3.61 1.63 -16.27
CA THR A 189 -4.49 2.67 -16.82
C THR A 189 -3.77 3.53 -17.83
N SER A 190 -4.53 4.22 -18.68
CA SER A 190 -3.99 5.26 -19.58
C SER A 190 -3.60 6.55 -18.84
N VAL A 191 -4.15 6.78 -17.64
CA VAL A 191 -3.93 7.98 -16.84
C VAL A 191 -2.64 7.91 -16.02
N GLN A 192 -2.27 6.71 -15.57
CA GLN A 192 -1.11 6.52 -14.71
C GLN A 192 -0.41 5.19 -15.04
N ASP A 193 0.65 5.26 -15.85
CA ASP A 193 1.38 4.05 -16.24
C ASP A 193 2.25 3.54 -15.08
N LYS A 194 3.29 4.29 -14.72
CA LYS A 194 4.27 3.84 -13.75
C LYS A 194 4.99 5.03 -13.11
N TYR A 195 5.22 4.98 -11.81
CA TYR A 195 6.10 5.93 -11.14
C TYR A 195 6.96 5.27 -10.08
N ALA A 196 8.10 5.89 -9.79
CA ALA A 196 9.01 5.51 -8.74
C ALA A 196 9.10 6.63 -7.70
N SER A 197 9.21 6.26 -6.45
CA SER A 197 9.38 7.20 -5.35
C SER A 197 10.34 6.64 -4.32
N GLY A 198 10.93 7.52 -3.51
CA GLY A 198 11.82 7.11 -2.45
C GLY A 198 12.17 8.26 -1.52
N TYR A 199 12.70 7.90 -0.35
CA TYR A 199 13.23 8.86 0.60
C TYR A 199 14.46 8.31 1.32
N LEU A 200 15.26 9.23 1.87
CA LEU A 200 16.33 8.95 2.82
C LEU A 200 16.15 9.89 4.01
N SER A 201 16.17 9.32 5.21
CA SER A 201 16.07 10.04 6.47
C SER A 201 17.26 9.70 7.36
N VAL A 202 17.82 10.72 8.02
CA VAL A 202 18.92 10.56 8.96
C VAL A 202 18.57 11.33 10.23
N GLY A 203 18.54 10.64 11.36
CA GLY A 203 18.31 11.19 12.68
C GLY A 203 19.50 10.97 13.61
N HIS A 204 19.76 11.91 14.49
CA HIS A 204 20.75 11.79 15.56
C HIS A 204 20.11 12.12 16.90
N ARG A 205 20.31 11.26 17.89
CA ARG A 205 19.87 11.46 19.28
C ARG A 205 21.01 12.17 20.05
N PHE A 206 20.69 13.28 20.70
CA PHE A 206 21.63 14.06 21.50
C PHE A 206 21.55 13.69 22.98
#